data_ad08756dac3dc6419bbe8f9d2f7cbda0
#
_entry.id   ad08756dac3dc6419bbe8f9d2f7cbda0
#
_cell.length_a   1.000
_cell.length_b   1.000
_cell.length_c   1.000
_cell.angle_alpha   90.00
_cell.angle_beta   90.00
_cell.angle_gamma   90.00
#
_symmetry.space_group_name_H-M   'P 1'
#
loop_
_entity.id
_entity.type
_entity.pdbx_description
1 polymer ?
#
loop_
_entity_poly.entity_id
_entity_poly.type
_entity_poly.pdbx_seq_one_letter_code
_entity_poly.pdbx_strand_id
1 'polypeptide(L)'
;ISFYSKYEIIEKGSIPFVSNGDAMYADVMVKGKRIRFVNVYLEPFQLHKSMVKPTSDLDENGAKAKSLVRRFMPVFKKHEEQVQILKNFIEKSPYPVILAGDFNSVPNSYEYYTISGVLKDCFLESGTGLATSFHDYKIPIRIDYVFSSENLKSTHYQVDRSQKLSDHYPVLVKFSLKD
;
A
#
# COMPACT_ATOMS: atom_id res chain seq x y z
N ILE A 1 3.17 12.51 1.39
CA ILE A 1 3.39 11.49 2.44
C ILE A 1 4.35 12.02 3.49
N SER A 2 4.30 11.47 4.73
CA SER A 2 5.13 11.88 5.86
C SER A 2 5.59 10.66 6.66
N PHE A 3 6.71 10.80 7.36
CA PHE A 3 7.26 9.79 8.23
C PHE A 3 7.64 10.41 9.59
N TYR A 4 7.20 9.78 10.67
CA TYR A 4 7.53 10.18 12.04
C TYR A 4 8.11 9.00 12.79
N SER A 5 9.14 9.22 13.61
CA SER A 5 9.80 8.17 14.39
C SER A 5 10.13 8.66 15.79
N LYS A 6 9.98 7.75 16.78
CA LYS A 6 10.53 7.91 18.14
C LYS A 6 11.99 7.51 18.20
N TYR A 7 12.46 6.76 17.20
CA TYR A 7 13.83 6.29 17.12
C TYR A 7 14.63 7.20 16.19
N GLU A 8 15.94 7.15 16.31
CA GLU A 8 16.86 7.92 15.48
C GLU A 8 16.71 7.54 13.99
N ILE A 9 16.53 8.53 13.15
CA ILE A 9 16.54 8.39 11.69
C ILE A 9 17.99 8.62 11.24
N ILE A 10 18.63 7.56 10.72
CA ILE A 10 20.02 7.59 10.27
C ILE A 10 20.13 8.18 8.86
N GLU A 11 19.19 7.82 7.99
CA GLU A 11 19.17 8.23 6.58
C GLU A 11 17.73 8.33 6.10
N LYS A 12 17.47 9.21 5.16
CA LYS A 12 16.15 9.35 4.54
C LYS A 12 16.28 9.91 3.13
N GLY A 13 15.31 9.59 2.27
CA GLY A 13 15.25 10.11 0.92
C GLY A 13 13.92 9.82 0.24
N SER A 14 13.75 10.36 -0.96
CA SER A 14 12.65 10.03 -1.86
C SER A 14 13.03 8.88 -2.78
N ILE A 15 12.03 8.10 -3.20
CA ILE A 15 12.13 7.12 -4.26
C ILE A 15 11.37 7.70 -5.45
N PRO A 16 12.07 8.25 -6.46
CA PRO A 16 11.42 9.02 -7.51
C PRO A 16 10.59 8.12 -8.42
N PHE A 17 9.31 8.47 -8.59
CA PHE A 17 8.46 7.94 -9.64
C PHE A 17 8.47 8.87 -10.85
N VAL A 18 8.28 8.32 -12.04
CA VAL A 18 8.18 9.12 -13.28
C VAL A 18 6.79 9.75 -13.41
N SER A 19 5.78 9.14 -12.78
CA SER A 19 4.38 9.59 -12.76
C SER A 19 4.01 10.19 -11.41
N ASN A 20 2.74 10.66 -11.28
CA ASN A 20 2.21 11.05 -9.97
C ASN A 20 2.25 9.85 -9.02
N GLY A 21 2.09 10.09 -7.75
CA GLY A 21 2.37 9.16 -6.68
C GLY A 21 3.60 9.65 -5.92
N ASP A 22 3.89 9.04 -4.81
CA ASP A 22 4.99 9.46 -3.96
C ASP A 22 5.56 8.26 -3.20
N ALA A 23 6.86 8.18 -3.07
CA ALA A 23 7.52 7.20 -2.23
C ALA A 23 8.74 7.78 -1.55
N MET A 24 8.91 7.42 -0.28
CA MET A 24 10.05 7.85 0.53
C MET A 24 10.57 6.69 1.38
N TYR A 25 11.82 6.77 1.78
CA TYR A 25 12.37 5.84 2.76
C TYR A 25 13.02 6.57 3.93
N ALA A 26 13.08 5.87 5.05
CA ALA A 26 13.84 6.26 6.23
C ALA A 26 14.50 5.03 6.84
N ASP A 27 15.80 5.10 7.05
CA ASP A 27 16.54 4.10 7.79
C ASP A 27 16.58 4.50 9.27
N VAL A 28 16.05 3.64 10.10
CA VAL A 28 15.84 3.92 11.53
C VAL A 28 16.58 2.91 12.38
N MET A 29 17.24 3.40 13.43
CA MET A 29 17.92 2.55 14.40
C MET A 29 16.95 2.08 15.49
N VAL A 30 16.52 0.82 15.41
CA VAL A 30 15.58 0.23 16.37
C VAL A 30 16.29 -0.85 17.19
N LYS A 31 16.52 -0.58 18.48
CA LYS A 31 17.21 -1.52 19.40
C LYS A 31 18.54 -2.05 18.85
N GLY A 32 19.35 -1.18 18.26
CA GLY A 32 20.65 -1.53 17.70
C GLY A 32 20.63 -2.17 16.31
N LYS A 33 19.45 -2.35 15.70
CA LYS A 33 19.30 -2.86 14.33
C LYS A 33 18.81 -1.74 13.41
N ARG A 34 19.46 -1.58 12.25
CA ARG A 34 19.04 -0.62 11.23
C ARG A 34 17.93 -1.27 10.39
N ILE A 35 16.77 -0.61 10.31
CA ILE A 35 15.60 -1.07 9.55
C ILE A 35 15.22 0.03 8.58
N ARG A 36 14.99 -0.33 7.33
CA ARG A 36 14.50 0.57 6.29
C ARG A 36 12.99 0.57 6.25
N PHE A 37 12.41 1.72 6.54
CA PHE A 37 10.99 1.97 6.36
C PHE A 37 10.78 2.64 5.00
N VAL A 38 9.84 2.11 4.23
CA VAL A 38 9.40 2.69 2.96
C VAL A 38 7.94 3.07 3.10
N ASN A 39 7.61 4.31 2.79
CA ASN A 39 6.23 4.78 2.73
C ASN A 39 5.88 5.09 1.28
N VAL A 40 4.73 4.59 0.81
CA VAL A 40 4.32 4.69 -0.59
C VAL A 40 2.88 5.17 -0.72
N TYR A 41 2.64 5.95 -1.77
CA TYR A 41 1.33 6.33 -2.28
C TYR A 41 1.37 6.16 -3.81
N LEU A 42 0.74 5.09 -4.32
CA LEU A 42 0.67 4.86 -5.75
C LEU A 42 -0.35 5.80 -6.42
N GLU A 43 -0.22 5.99 -7.72
CA GLU A 43 -1.11 6.84 -8.54
C GLU A 43 -2.58 6.56 -8.23
N PRO A 44 -3.40 7.55 -7.84
CA PRO A 44 -4.83 7.32 -7.57
C PRO A 44 -5.62 7.14 -8.86
N PHE A 45 -6.60 6.24 -8.85
CA PHE A 45 -7.53 6.05 -9.99
C PHE A 45 -8.48 7.23 -10.21
N GLN A 46 -8.54 8.20 -9.28
CA GLN A 46 -9.45 9.35 -9.34
C GLN A 46 -10.91 8.94 -9.61
N LEU A 47 -11.36 7.91 -8.90
CA LEU A 47 -12.72 7.40 -8.99
C LEU A 47 -13.70 8.38 -8.35
N HIS A 48 -14.79 8.68 -9.05
CA HIS A 48 -15.94 9.37 -8.49
C HIS A 48 -17.10 8.38 -8.30
N LYS A 49 -17.84 8.50 -7.19
CA LYS A 49 -18.99 7.62 -6.87
C LYS A 49 -19.99 7.49 -8.01
N SER A 50 -20.22 8.56 -8.79
CA SER A 50 -21.10 8.55 -9.95
C SER A 50 -20.65 7.62 -11.07
N MET A 51 -19.35 7.34 -11.19
CA MET A 51 -18.80 6.50 -12.27
C MET A 51 -19.04 5.01 -12.03
N VAL A 52 -19.13 4.59 -10.77
CA VAL A 52 -19.31 3.18 -10.37
C VAL A 52 -20.75 2.86 -9.98
N LYS A 53 -21.65 3.86 -9.97
CA LYS A 53 -23.05 3.65 -9.63
C LYS A 53 -23.79 3.00 -10.79
N PRO A 54 -24.34 1.78 -10.64
CA PRO A 54 -25.09 1.15 -11.69
C PRO A 54 -26.40 1.90 -11.96
N THR A 55 -26.87 1.86 -13.19
CA THR A 55 -28.20 2.32 -13.61
C THR A 55 -29.11 1.13 -13.91
N SER A 56 -30.39 1.37 -14.12
CA SER A 56 -31.35 0.34 -14.55
C SER A 56 -31.17 -0.06 -16.03
N ASP A 57 -30.38 0.70 -16.80
CA ASP A 57 -30.12 0.46 -18.21
C ASP A 57 -28.84 -0.38 -18.40
N LEU A 58 -28.97 -1.54 -19.03
CA LEU A 58 -27.86 -2.46 -19.28
C LEU A 58 -26.86 -1.92 -20.31
N ASP A 59 -27.34 -1.24 -21.34
CA ASP A 59 -26.48 -0.66 -22.39
C ASP A 59 -25.66 0.50 -21.83
N GLU A 60 -26.28 1.34 -21.00
CA GLU A 60 -25.57 2.41 -20.26
C GLU A 60 -24.52 1.85 -19.32
N ASN A 61 -24.82 0.76 -18.59
CA ASN A 61 -23.85 0.09 -17.71
C ASN A 61 -22.68 -0.49 -18.52
N GLY A 62 -22.94 -1.07 -19.70
CA GLY A 62 -21.89 -1.56 -20.61
C GLY A 62 -20.98 -0.43 -21.12
N ALA A 63 -21.54 0.72 -21.49
CA ALA A 63 -20.79 1.90 -21.90
C ALA A 63 -19.95 2.47 -20.75
N LYS A 64 -20.50 2.54 -19.52
CA LYS A 64 -19.79 2.94 -18.30
C LYS A 64 -18.61 2.02 -18.02
N ALA A 65 -18.79 0.70 -18.09
CA ALA A 65 -17.71 -0.27 -17.86
C ALA A 65 -16.56 -0.09 -18.86
N LYS A 66 -16.86 0.07 -20.16
CA LYS A 66 -15.84 0.35 -21.20
C LYS A 66 -15.09 1.67 -20.92
N SER A 67 -15.82 2.71 -20.51
CA SER A 67 -15.24 4.00 -20.15
C SER A 67 -14.29 3.89 -18.94
N LEU A 68 -14.67 3.13 -17.91
CA LEU A 68 -13.83 2.86 -16.73
C LEU A 68 -12.55 2.13 -17.11
N VAL A 69 -12.65 1.06 -17.92
CA VAL A 69 -11.47 0.32 -18.39
C VAL A 69 -10.51 1.25 -19.14
N ARG A 70 -11.03 2.05 -20.09
CA ARG A 70 -10.22 3.01 -20.86
C ARG A 70 -9.51 4.02 -19.95
N ARG A 71 -10.16 4.47 -18.88
CA ARG A 71 -9.61 5.42 -17.91
C ARG A 71 -8.56 4.78 -17.01
N PHE A 72 -8.74 3.51 -16.62
CA PHE A 72 -7.84 2.82 -15.71
C PHE A 72 -6.57 2.29 -16.37
N MET A 73 -6.63 1.94 -17.65
CA MET A 73 -5.48 1.41 -18.38
C MET A 73 -4.21 2.27 -18.26
N PRO A 74 -4.27 3.62 -18.38
CA PRO A 74 -3.08 4.45 -18.14
C PRO A 74 -2.57 4.41 -16.70
N VAL A 75 -3.48 4.29 -15.70
CA VAL A 75 -3.11 4.20 -14.29
C VAL A 75 -2.43 2.86 -14.00
N PHE A 76 -2.94 1.75 -14.52
CA PHE A 76 -2.29 0.44 -14.39
C PHE A 76 -0.88 0.42 -14.95
N LYS A 77 -0.61 1.07 -16.09
CA LYS A 77 0.75 1.20 -16.62
C LYS A 77 1.69 1.98 -15.70
N LYS A 78 1.18 3.05 -15.10
CA LYS A 78 1.95 3.81 -14.10
C LYS A 78 2.22 2.99 -12.84
N HIS A 79 1.24 2.24 -12.36
CA HIS A 79 1.40 1.33 -11.23
C HIS A 79 2.45 0.26 -11.51
N GLU A 80 2.43 -0.36 -12.71
CA GLU A 80 3.46 -1.32 -13.13
C GLU A 80 4.86 -0.73 -12.98
N GLU A 81 5.08 0.48 -13.51
CA GLU A 81 6.35 1.19 -13.41
C GLU A 81 6.72 1.49 -11.94
N GLN A 82 5.78 2.05 -11.16
CA GLN A 82 5.98 2.42 -9.77
C GLN A 82 6.36 1.22 -8.90
N VAL A 83 5.66 0.08 -9.04
CA VAL A 83 5.97 -1.11 -8.23
C VAL A 83 7.25 -1.81 -8.67
N GLN A 84 7.67 -1.72 -9.93
CA GLN A 84 8.98 -2.19 -10.37
C GLN A 84 10.12 -1.35 -9.79
N ILE A 85 9.96 -0.02 -9.71
CA ILE A 85 10.90 0.87 -9.03
C ILE A 85 11.01 0.49 -7.55
N LEU A 86 9.86 0.31 -6.87
CA LEU A 86 9.83 -0.11 -5.46
C LEU A 86 10.49 -1.47 -5.25
N LYS A 87 10.15 -2.47 -6.07
CA LYS A 87 10.74 -3.80 -6.00
C LYS A 87 12.26 -3.74 -6.11
N ASN A 88 12.77 -3.06 -7.14
CA ASN A 88 14.22 -2.89 -7.35
C ASN A 88 14.90 -2.18 -6.18
N PHE A 89 14.24 -1.19 -5.57
CA PHE A 89 14.75 -0.48 -4.40
C PHE A 89 14.80 -1.38 -3.18
N ILE A 90 13.77 -2.20 -2.96
CA ILE A 90 13.66 -3.14 -1.85
C ILE A 90 14.71 -4.24 -1.97
N GLU A 91 14.85 -4.86 -3.13
CA GLU A 91 15.83 -5.94 -3.39
C GLU A 91 17.29 -5.49 -3.20
N LYS A 92 17.59 -4.22 -3.45
CA LYS A 92 18.91 -3.62 -3.23
C LYS A 92 19.14 -3.14 -1.78
N SER A 93 18.15 -3.25 -0.91
CA SER A 93 18.29 -2.77 0.47
C SER A 93 19.26 -3.67 1.25
N PRO A 94 20.31 -3.12 1.87
CA PRO A 94 21.20 -3.89 2.74
C PRO A 94 20.58 -4.14 4.12
N TYR A 95 19.40 -3.58 4.39
CA TYR A 95 18.72 -3.67 5.68
C TYR A 95 17.35 -4.34 5.51
N PRO A 96 16.82 -4.95 6.60
CA PRO A 96 15.43 -5.39 6.63
C PRO A 96 14.48 -4.24 6.28
N VAL A 97 13.48 -4.53 5.45
CA VAL A 97 12.52 -3.53 4.95
C VAL A 97 11.16 -3.72 5.60
N ILE A 98 10.52 -2.62 5.98
CA ILE A 98 9.09 -2.50 6.23
C ILE A 98 8.55 -1.52 5.21
N LEU A 99 7.67 -1.98 4.32
CA LEU A 99 6.97 -1.16 3.34
C LEU A 99 5.52 -0.97 3.79
N ALA A 100 5.07 0.26 3.89
CA ALA A 100 3.70 0.60 4.24
C ALA A 100 3.17 1.70 3.33
N GLY A 101 1.86 1.69 3.04
CA GLY A 101 1.22 2.78 2.32
C GLY A 101 -0.02 2.38 1.55
N ASP A 102 -0.56 3.37 0.84
CA ASP A 102 -1.72 3.22 -0.04
C ASP A 102 -1.26 2.82 -1.45
N PHE A 103 -1.64 1.63 -1.85
CA PHE A 103 -1.35 1.08 -3.17
C PHE A 103 -2.42 1.43 -4.21
N ASN A 104 -3.52 2.05 -3.79
CA ASN A 104 -4.68 2.28 -4.65
C ASN A 104 -5.12 1.03 -5.44
N SER A 105 -4.76 -0.17 -5.00
CA SER A 105 -5.04 -1.45 -5.66
C SER A 105 -5.37 -2.56 -4.66
N VAL A 106 -6.18 -3.51 -5.11
CA VAL A 106 -6.74 -4.60 -4.30
C VAL A 106 -5.77 -5.81 -4.21
N PRO A 107 -5.99 -6.77 -3.27
CA PRO A 107 -5.07 -7.91 -3.06
C PRO A 107 -4.85 -8.84 -4.28
N ASN A 108 -5.71 -8.79 -5.30
CA ASN A 108 -5.57 -9.61 -6.51
C ASN A 108 -4.97 -8.82 -7.68
N SER A 109 -4.21 -7.76 -7.39
CA SER A 109 -3.61 -6.90 -8.39
C SER A 109 -2.15 -7.29 -8.72
N TYR A 110 -1.67 -6.79 -9.85
CA TYR A 110 -0.27 -6.93 -10.26
C TYR A 110 0.67 -6.30 -9.21
N GLU A 111 0.30 -5.15 -8.65
CA GLU A 111 1.05 -4.41 -7.64
C GLU A 111 1.26 -5.26 -6.38
N TYR A 112 0.17 -5.87 -5.91
CA TYR A 112 0.22 -6.74 -4.75
C TYR A 112 1.14 -7.94 -4.97
N TYR A 113 0.99 -8.65 -6.08
CA TYR A 113 1.81 -9.84 -6.37
C TYR A 113 3.27 -9.48 -6.62
N THR A 114 3.56 -8.33 -7.22
CA THR A 114 4.92 -7.87 -7.44
C THR A 114 5.66 -7.64 -6.12
N ILE A 115 5.00 -7.00 -5.15
CA ILE A 115 5.60 -6.71 -3.83
C ILE A 115 5.59 -7.95 -2.92
N SER A 116 4.52 -8.74 -2.93
CA SER A 116 4.46 -9.99 -2.14
C SER A 116 5.42 -11.06 -2.63
N GLY A 117 5.98 -10.93 -3.83
CA GLY A 117 7.06 -11.76 -4.34
C GLY A 117 8.41 -11.50 -3.68
N VAL A 118 8.59 -10.36 -2.99
CA VAL A 118 9.86 -9.96 -2.35
C VAL A 118 9.72 -9.63 -0.86
N LEU A 119 8.52 -9.37 -0.38
CA LEU A 119 8.20 -9.09 1.01
C LEU A 119 6.96 -9.90 1.46
N LYS A 120 6.84 -10.18 2.74
CA LYS A 120 5.66 -10.83 3.34
C LYS A 120 4.56 -9.81 3.63
N ASP A 121 3.32 -10.15 3.33
CA ASP A 121 2.15 -9.40 3.76
C ASP A 121 1.89 -9.62 5.26
N CYS A 122 2.04 -8.58 6.06
CA CYS A 122 1.85 -8.63 7.51
C CYS A 122 0.41 -8.99 7.93
N PHE A 123 -0.59 -8.70 7.08
CA PHE A 123 -1.97 -9.13 7.33
C PHE A 123 -2.11 -10.65 7.23
N LEU A 124 -1.49 -11.29 6.25
CA LEU A 124 -1.53 -12.75 6.12
C LEU A 124 -0.79 -13.44 7.26
N GLU A 125 0.22 -12.77 7.86
CA GLU A 125 1.00 -13.34 8.95
C GLU A 125 0.31 -13.20 10.31
N SER A 126 -0.36 -12.08 10.60
CA SER A 126 -0.86 -11.76 11.95
C SER A 126 -2.20 -11.04 12.01
N GLY A 127 -2.87 -10.88 10.88
CA GLY A 127 -4.17 -10.24 10.78
C GLY A 127 -5.34 -11.20 10.90
N THR A 128 -6.52 -10.65 11.14
CA THR A 128 -7.79 -11.38 11.18
C THR A 128 -8.88 -10.58 10.49
N GLY A 129 -9.88 -11.25 9.92
CA GLY A 129 -11.03 -10.62 9.27
C GLY A 129 -10.70 -10.10 7.87
N LEU A 130 -11.31 -8.99 7.46
CA LEU A 130 -11.26 -8.49 6.08
C LEU A 130 -10.18 -7.44 5.80
N ALA A 131 -9.50 -6.92 6.82
CA ALA A 131 -8.49 -5.84 6.71
C ALA A 131 -8.93 -4.64 5.84
N THR A 132 -10.22 -4.36 5.75
CA THR A 132 -10.76 -3.22 5.01
C THR A 132 -10.17 -1.92 5.54
N SER A 133 -9.38 -1.24 4.73
CA SER A 133 -8.75 0.02 5.10
C SER A 133 -9.47 1.24 4.51
N PHE A 134 -10.08 1.11 3.35
CA PHE A 134 -10.84 2.17 2.71
C PHE A 134 -12.35 1.99 2.89
N HIS A 135 -13.08 3.05 3.25
CA HIS A 135 -14.50 2.96 3.61
C HIS A 135 -15.44 3.99 2.96
N ASP A 136 -14.93 4.84 2.08
CA ASP A 136 -15.78 5.86 1.45
C ASP A 136 -16.78 5.27 0.44
N TYR A 137 -16.45 4.14 -0.17
CA TYR A 137 -17.39 3.35 -0.97
C TYR A 137 -18.04 2.30 -0.07
N LYS A 138 -19.33 1.97 -0.30
CA LYS A 138 -20.05 0.93 0.46
C LYS A 138 -19.45 -0.48 0.31
N ILE A 139 -18.43 -0.62 -0.51
CA ILE A 139 -17.71 -1.88 -0.77
C ILE A 139 -16.48 -1.91 0.15
N PRO A 140 -16.34 -2.92 1.01
CA PRO A 140 -15.16 -3.07 1.86
C PRO A 140 -13.95 -3.45 1.01
N ILE A 141 -13.00 -2.53 0.84
CA ILE A 141 -11.77 -2.78 0.09
C ILE A 141 -10.53 -2.55 0.97
N ARG A 142 -9.51 -3.36 0.71
CA ARG A 142 -8.18 -3.22 1.30
C ARG A 142 -7.26 -2.71 0.20
N ILE A 143 -6.73 -1.51 0.38
CA ILE A 143 -5.80 -0.84 -0.53
C ILE A 143 -4.56 -0.31 0.20
N ASP A 144 -4.61 -0.27 1.54
CA ASP A 144 -3.47 0.02 2.39
C ASP A 144 -2.82 -1.26 2.87
N TYR A 145 -1.53 -1.38 2.70
CA TYR A 145 -0.76 -2.57 3.04
C TYR A 145 0.42 -2.26 3.95
N VAL A 146 0.82 -3.27 4.70
CA VAL A 146 2.11 -3.32 5.38
C VAL A 146 2.76 -4.64 5.01
N PHE A 147 3.93 -4.56 4.40
CA PHE A 147 4.77 -5.68 4.04
C PHE A 147 6.08 -5.62 4.82
N SER A 148 6.71 -6.77 5.02
CA SER A 148 8.01 -6.84 5.72
C SER A 148 8.94 -7.91 5.15
N SER A 149 10.23 -7.70 5.33
CA SER A 149 11.25 -8.71 5.04
C SER A 149 11.08 -9.97 5.90
N GLU A 150 11.56 -11.13 5.41
CA GLU A 150 11.44 -12.44 6.06
C GLU A 150 11.95 -12.48 7.51
N ASN A 151 13.00 -11.74 7.82
CA ASN A 151 13.60 -11.67 9.16
C ASN A 151 12.86 -10.74 10.15
N LEU A 152 11.80 -10.08 9.70
CA LEU A 152 10.88 -9.31 10.57
C LEU A 152 9.57 -10.08 10.71
N LYS A 153 9.17 -10.39 11.93
CA LYS A 153 7.93 -11.10 12.21
C LYS A 153 6.87 -10.13 12.68
N SER A 154 5.77 -10.00 11.93
CA SER A 154 4.60 -9.31 12.45
C SER A 154 3.90 -10.19 13.51
N THR A 155 3.53 -9.59 14.62
CA THR A 155 2.89 -10.28 15.75
C THR A 155 1.47 -9.81 16.00
N HIS A 156 1.09 -8.72 15.38
CA HIS A 156 -0.26 -8.17 15.47
C HIS A 156 -0.50 -7.24 14.27
N TYR A 157 -1.66 -7.39 13.64
CA TYR A 157 -2.15 -6.51 12.59
C TYR A 157 -3.58 -6.11 12.91
N GLN A 158 -3.88 -4.83 12.89
CA GLN A 158 -5.21 -4.31 13.17
C GLN A 158 -5.52 -3.12 12.27
N VAL A 159 -6.74 -3.08 11.74
CA VAL A 159 -7.32 -1.88 11.13
C VAL A 159 -8.19 -1.20 12.20
N ASP A 160 -7.83 0.01 12.60
CA ASP A 160 -8.56 0.75 13.63
C ASP A 160 -9.77 1.47 13.04
N ARG A 161 -10.92 0.83 13.16
CA ARG A 161 -12.22 1.36 12.68
C ARG A 161 -12.87 2.34 13.62
N SER A 162 -12.29 2.60 14.79
CA SER A 162 -12.79 3.61 15.75
C SER A 162 -12.49 5.03 15.29
N GLN A 163 -11.44 5.20 14.45
CA GLN A 163 -11.02 6.48 13.92
C GLN A 163 -11.59 6.70 12.51
N LYS A 164 -12.36 7.77 12.33
CA LYS A 164 -12.98 8.16 11.06
C LYS A 164 -12.61 9.59 10.67
N LEU A 165 -11.33 9.91 10.77
CA LEU A 165 -10.79 11.23 10.44
C LEU A 165 -10.47 11.38 8.95
N SER A 166 -10.50 10.29 8.19
CA SER A 166 -10.24 10.19 6.76
C SER A 166 -11.18 9.14 6.17
N ASP A 167 -11.22 9.00 4.87
CA ASP A 167 -11.84 7.90 4.12
C ASP A 167 -11.04 6.58 4.21
N HIS A 168 -9.84 6.63 4.81
CA HIS A 168 -9.05 5.45 5.18
C HIS A 168 -9.01 5.27 6.71
N TYR A 169 -9.04 4.01 7.14
CA TYR A 169 -8.79 3.64 8.53
C TYR A 169 -7.29 3.47 8.78
N PRO A 170 -6.79 3.87 9.96
CA PRO A 170 -5.41 3.58 10.36
C PRO A 170 -5.12 2.08 10.40
N VAL A 171 -3.94 1.69 9.90
CA VAL A 171 -3.41 0.33 9.99
C VAL A 171 -2.31 0.30 11.04
N LEU A 172 -2.42 -0.60 12.02
CA LEU A 172 -1.50 -0.77 13.13
C LEU A 172 -0.84 -2.15 13.04
N VAL A 173 0.48 -2.18 13.02
CA VAL A 173 1.25 -3.43 12.98
C VAL A 173 2.32 -3.43 14.08
N LYS A 174 2.42 -4.56 14.80
CA LYS A 174 3.50 -4.79 15.76
C LYS A 174 4.47 -5.82 15.20
N PHE A 175 5.74 -5.57 15.38
CA PHE A 175 6.82 -6.47 14.97
C PHE A 175 7.61 -6.96 16.17
N SER A 176 8.04 -8.22 16.12
CA SER A 176 9.15 -8.71 16.94
C SER A 176 10.43 -8.66 16.10
N LEU A 177 11.48 -8.12 16.68
CA LEU A 177 12.82 -8.24 16.10
C LEU A 177 13.36 -9.59 16.56
N LYS A 178 13.64 -10.49 15.64
CA LYS A 178 14.41 -11.71 15.95
C LYS A 178 15.86 -11.31 16.25
N ASP A 179 16.42 -11.86 17.27
CA ASP A 179 17.84 -11.71 17.65
C ASP A 179 18.75 -12.32 16.59
#